data_47ef623325b6ff74b3f6e51e3ec8433c
#
_entry.id   47ef623325b6ff74b3f6e51e3ec8433c
#
_cell.length_a   1.000
_cell.length_b   1.000
_cell.length_c   1.000
_cell.angle_alpha   90.00
_cell.angle_beta   90.00
_cell.angle_gamma   90.00
#
_symmetry.space_group_name_H-M   'P 1'
#
loop_
_entity.id
_entity.type
_entity.pdbx_description
1 polymer ?
#
loop_
_entity_poly.entity_id
_entity_poly.type
_entity_poly.pdbx_seq_one_letter_code
_entity_poly.pdbx_strand_id
1 'polypeptide(L)'
;MSFVVLGQAQGIHFFYGTWSETIKKAASENKLIFIDFYTQWCGPCYNMAKDVFTNSEVGQFYNQHFINVKIDAENGEGIELARKYKVRSYPTYAYIDPQTEEMVHRSSSRQSAEQFIYTAQSALTPHLRSFYLDEEYQKGNRDRNLLINYITYKASIYARQEVQVAFKELLEQSSLKEKQIWELYVSSISGLNPYTQLISDDYQDFCNRLGKNEVDKKLKNDTQYGDLKLIESLCDFEGKAFNCAMIRVTNLLNEEKYDKVALKIDSLIADPNTNQQDLIERLKFIARVSYRADSCPIDWFLKCIEYLQYVAYNQKNRDDAAIHQEYAATLEILISKMAKGECSAPNTIVNQPLFGKSTYDMRPDDLKRKPTAKTKSKRQ
;
A
#
# COMPACT_ATOMS: atom_id res chain seq x y z
N MET A 1 -38.20 -18.61 -26.62
CA MET A 1 -37.62 -18.46 -25.26
C MET A 1 -36.13 -18.30 -25.42
N SER A 2 -35.65 -17.05 -25.37
CA SER A 2 -34.20 -16.78 -25.39
C SER A 2 -33.65 -16.98 -24.01
N PHE A 3 -32.80 -17.97 -23.83
CA PHE A 3 -32.01 -18.14 -22.62
C PHE A 3 -30.95 -17.03 -22.62
N VAL A 4 -31.16 -16.05 -21.76
CA VAL A 4 -30.08 -15.13 -21.36
C VAL A 4 -29.17 -15.96 -20.42
N VAL A 5 -28.06 -16.45 -20.96
CA VAL A 5 -26.98 -16.97 -20.14
C VAL A 5 -26.39 -15.76 -19.44
N LEU A 6 -26.78 -15.58 -18.18
CA LEU A 6 -26.05 -14.69 -17.25
C LEU A 6 -24.65 -15.28 -17.08
N GLY A 7 -23.72 -14.84 -17.93
CA GLY A 7 -22.32 -15.13 -17.75
C GLY A 7 -21.93 -14.58 -16.38
N GLN A 8 -21.46 -15.46 -15.48
CA GLN A 8 -20.84 -15.03 -14.24
C GLN A 8 -19.73 -14.06 -14.62
N ALA A 9 -19.77 -12.87 -14.03
CA ALA A 9 -18.77 -11.85 -14.24
C ALA A 9 -17.41 -12.39 -13.75
N GLN A 10 -16.61 -12.81 -14.72
CA GLN A 10 -15.28 -13.38 -14.48
C GLN A 10 -14.26 -12.24 -14.57
N GLY A 11 -13.19 -12.33 -13.77
CA GLY A 11 -12.07 -11.41 -13.84
C GLY A 11 -11.35 -11.41 -15.20
N ILE A 12 -10.12 -10.90 -15.23
CA ILE A 12 -9.31 -10.85 -16.47
C ILE A 12 -9.01 -12.27 -16.96
N HIS A 13 -9.31 -12.53 -18.23
CA HIS A 13 -8.90 -13.75 -18.95
C HIS A 13 -7.52 -13.54 -19.55
N PHE A 14 -6.54 -14.29 -19.07
CA PHE A 14 -5.19 -14.26 -19.61
C PHE A 14 -5.02 -15.30 -20.72
N PHE A 15 -4.46 -14.88 -21.84
CA PHE A 15 -4.05 -15.75 -22.94
C PHE A 15 -2.70 -16.41 -22.59
N TYR A 16 -2.65 -17.73 -22.79
CA TYR A 16 -1.46 -18.54 -22.55
C TYR A 16 -0.93 -19.05 -23.89
N GLY A 17 0.06 -18.36 -24.43
CA GLY A 17 0.74 -18.68 -25.66
C GLY A 17 2.09 -18.01 -25.72
N THR A 18 2.86 -18.30 -26.75
CA THR A 18 4.13 -17.60 -27.00
C THR A 18 3.91 -16.13 -27.33
N TRP A 19 4.95 -15.32 -27.22
CA TRP A 19 4.87 -13.90 -27.60
C TRP A 19 4.44 -13.73 -29.06
N SER A 20 4.95 -14.56 -29.97
CA SER A 20 4.55 -14.53 -31.39
C SER A 20 3.07 -14.85 -31.60
N GLU A 21 2.51 -15.81 -30.87
CA GLU A 21 1.08 -16.13 -30.94
C GLU A 21 0.23 -14.99 -30.35
N THR A 22 0.70 -14.35 -29.28
CA THR A 22 0.05 -13.19 -28.66
C THR A 22 -0.07 -12.03 -29.65
N ILE A 23 1.02 -11.70 -30.36
CA ILE A 23 1.04 -10.65 -31.39
C ILE A 23 0.05 -10.97 -32.50
N LYS A 24 0.10 -12.19 -33.06
CA LYS A 24 -0.81 -12.61 -34.15
C LYS A 24 -2.26 -12.51 -33.73
N LYS A 25 -2.59 -12.97 -32.52
CA LYS A 25 -3.94 -12.89 -31.98
C LYS A 25 -4.40 -11.44 -31.83
N ALA A 26 -3.58 -10.59 -31.22
CA ALA A 26 -3.90 -9.19 -31.00
C ALA A 26 -4.08 -8.42 -32.33
N ALA A 27 -3.21 -8.66 -33.31
CA ALA A 27 -3.33 -8.09 -34.64
C ALA A 27 -4.61 -8.54 -35.35
N SER A 28 -4.98 -9.83 -35.24
CA SER A 28 -6.21 -10.36 -35.88
C SER A 28 -7.49 -9.81 -35.25
N GLU A 29 -7.46 -9.49 -33.94
CA GLU A 29 -8.60 -8.91 -33.22
C GLU A 29 -8.57 -7.36 -33.17
N ASN A 30 -7.57 -6.74 -33.77
CA ASN A 30 -7.32 -5.29 -33.70
C ASN A 30 -7.38 -4.73 -32.29
N LYS A 31 -6.70 -5.40 -31.35
CA LYS A 31 -6.60 -5.04 -29.95
C LYS A 31 -5.15 -4.74 -29.55
N LEU A 32 -4.97 -3.84 -28.60
CA LEU A 32 -3.67 -3.73 -27.92
C LEU A 32 -3.43 -4.99 -27.06
N ILE A 33 -2.15 -5.28 -26.81
CA ILE A 33 -1.74 -6.32 -25.86
C ILE A 33 -1.57 -5.66 -24.50
N PHE A 34 -2.24 -6.18 -23.48
CA PHE A 34 -1.94 -5.86 -22.08
C PHE A 34 -1.01 -6.90 -21.49
N ILE A 35 0.10 -6.47 -20.90
CA ILE A 35 1.08 -7.33 -20.21
C ILE A 35 1.12 -6.97 -18.73
N ASP A 36 0.88 -7.96 -17.87
CA ASP A 36 1.27 -7.94 -16.45
C ASP A 36 2.65 -8.57 -16.29
N PHE A 37 3.69 -7.74 -16.17
CA PHE A 37 5.03 -8.21 -15.80
C PHE A 37 5.12 -8.41 -14.30
N TYR A 38 5.33 -9.65 -13.89
CA TYR A 38 5.41 -10.05 -12.48
C TYR A 38 6.64 -10.89 -12.19
N THR A 39 6.90 -11.16 -10.91
CA THR A 39 7.82 -12.20 -10.42
C THR A 39 7.15 -13.03 -9.34
N GLN A 40 7.64 -14.24 -9.08
CA GLN A 40 7.02 -15.16 -8.11
C GLN A 40 7.10 -14.66 -6.66
N TRP A 41 8.12 -13.87 -6.33
CA TRP A 41 8.32 -13.29 -4.99
C TRP A 41 7.62 -11.93 -4.79
N CYS A 42 6.95 -11.41 -5.79
CA CYS A 42 6.35 -10.07 -5.77
C CYS A 42 5.02 -10.05 -5.00
N GLY A 43 5.04 -9.62 -3.75
CA GLY A 43 3.83 -9.46 -2.93
C GLY A 43 2.76 -8.53 -3.53
N PRO A 44 3.12 -7.33 -4.01
CA PRO A 44 2.16 -6.45 -4.70
C PRO A 44 1.50 -7.08 -5.93
N CYS A 45 2.25 -7.91 -6.70
CA CYS A 45 1.70 -8.64 -7.85
C CYS A 45 0.64 -9.66 -7.42
N TYR A 46 0.92 -10.38 -6.32
CA TYR A 46 -0.06 -11.30 -5.74
C TYR A 46 -1.34 -10.59 -5.33
N ASN A 47 -1.23 -9.43 -4.67
CA ASN A 47 -2.40 -8.64 -4.26
C ASN A 47 -3.22 -8.17 -5.47
N MET A 48 -2.56 -7.69 -6.54
CA MET A 48 -3.26 -7.33 -7.77
C MET A 48 -4.00 -8.51 -8.40
N ALA A 49 -3.33 -9.67 -8.47
CA ALA A 49 -3.94 -10.89 -9.02
C ALA A 49 -5.16 -11.34 -8.20
N LYS A 50 -5.10 -11.21 -6.87
CA LYS A 50 -6.17 -11.64 -5.97
C LYS A 50 -7.33 -10.64 -5.91
N ASP A 51 -7.04 -9.34 -5.78
CA ASP A 51 -8.04 -8.34 -5.41
C ASP A 51 -8.58 -7.55 -6.62
N VAL A 52 -7.76 -7.38 -7.67
CA VAL A 52 -8.09 -6.52 -8.81
C VAL A 52 -8.36 -7.32 -10.08
N PHE A 53 -7.51 -8.27 -10.44
CA PHE A 53 -7.71 -9.04 -11.68
C PHE A 53 -8.91 -9.98 -11.60
N THR A 54 -9.37 -10.34 -10.41
CA THR A 54 -10.60 -11.10 -10.19
C THR A 54 -11.86 -10.25 -10.17
N ASN A 55 -11.72 -8.91 -10.13
CA ASN A 55 -12.87 -8.00 -10.15
C ASN A 55 -13.59 -8.08 -11.50
N SER A 56 -14.91 -8.20 -11.44
CA SER A 56 -15.77 -8.39 -12.62
C SER A 56 -15.75 -7.20 -13.58
N GLU A 57 -15.75 -5.98 -13.09
CA GLU A 57 -15.73 -4.76 -13.91
C GLU A 57 -14.39 -4.62 -14.63
N VAL A 58 -13.30 -4.88 -13.91
CA VAL A 58 -11.95 -4.93 -14.48
C VAL A 58 -11.87 -6.00 -15.55
N GLY A 59 -12.33 -7.23 -15.25
CA GLY A 59 -12.35 -8.33 -16.21
C GLY A 59 -13.14 -8.02 -17.45
N GLN A 60 -14.34 -7.48 -17.30
CA GLN A 60 -15.17 -7.08 -18.43
C GLN A 60 -14.46 -6.06 -19.33
N PHE A 61 -13.88 -5.02 -18.75
CA PHE A 61 -13.20 -3.98 -19.50
C PHE A 61 -11.95 -4.52 -20.23
N TYR A 62 -11.09 -5.23 -19.52
CA TYR A 62 -9.84 -5.74 -20.10
C TYR A 62 -10.08 -6.81 -21.18
N ASN A 63 -10.99 -7.74 -20.96
CA ASN A 63 -11.31 -8.81 -21.93
C ASN A 63 -11.92 -8.26 -23.23
N GLN A 64 -12.68 -7.16 -23.13
CA GLN A 64 -13.25 -6.50 -24.30
C GLN A 64 -12.18 -5.80 -25.15
N HIS A 65 -11.21 -5.13 -24.53
CA HIS A 65 -10.34 -4.17 -25.21
C HIS A 65 -8.92 -4.66 -25.47
N PHE A 66 -8.45 -5.71 -24.78
CA PHE A 66 -7.07 -6.17 -24.86
C PHE A 66 -6.97 -7.68 -25.09
N ILE A 67 -5.82 -8.10 -25.63
CA ILE A 67 -5.31 -9.45 -25.42
C ILE A 67 -4.45 -9.39 -24.17
N ASN A 68 -4.90 -10.04 -23.11
CA ASN A 68 -4.27 -9.95 -21.80
C ASN A 68 -3.27 -11.09 -21.62
N VAL A 69 -2.04 -10.81 -21.22
CA VAL A 69 -1.02 -11.81 -20.92
C VAL A 69 -0.33 -11.52 -19.59
N LYS A 70 0.06 -12.58 -18.88
CA LYS A 70 0.93 -12.51 -17.70
C LYS A 70 2.30 -13.05 -18.07
N ILE A 71 3.34 -12.29 -17.75
CA ILE A 71 4.71 -12.63 -18.11
C ILE A 71 5.57 -12.61 -16.85
N ASP A 72 6.14 -13.78 -16.50
CA ASP A 72 7.14 -13.87 -15.45
C ASP A 72 8.45 -13.28 -16.00
N ALA A 73 8.84 -12.13 -15.47
CA ALA A 73 9.98 -11.36 -15.95
C ALA A 73 11.35 -12.03 -15.68
N GLU A 74 11.35 -13.10 -14.89
CA GLU A 74 12.58 -13.86 -14.53
C GLU A 74 12.63 -15.23 -15.20
N ASN A 75 11.64 -15.60 -16.03
CA ASN A 75 11.56 -16.91 -16.66
C ASN A 75 11.26 -16.85 -18.16
N GLY A 76 11.91 -17.75 -18.94
CA GLY A 76 11.65 -17.96 -20.36
C GLY A 76 11.75 -16.70 -21.21
N GLU A 77 10.78 -16.51 -22.14
CA GLU A 77 10.68 -15.31 -22.99
C GLU A 77 10.53 -14.02 -22.18
N GLY A 78 10.06 -14.13 -20.93
CA GLY A 78 9.80 -12.98 -20.07
C GLY A 78 11.04 -12.17 -19.74
N ILE A 79 12.22 -12.80 -19.65
CA ILE A 79 13.50 -12.12 -19.40
C ILE A 79 13.81 -11.13 -20.53
N GLU A 80 13.65 -11.57 -21.78
CA GLU A 80 13.94 -10.73 -22.94
C GLU A 80 12.88 -9.66 -23.15
N LEU A 81 11.59 -9.98 -22.94
CA LEU A 81 10.49 -9.03 -23.01
C LEU A 81 10.61 -7.96 -21.92
N ALA A 82 10.94 -8.33 -20.69
CA ALA A 82 11.17 -7.37 -19.61
C ALA A 82 12.35 -6.42 -19.95
N ARG A 83 13.41 -6.93 -20.58
CA ARG A 83 14.54 -6.11 -21.06
C ARG A 83 14.11 -5.21 -22.23
N LYS A 84 13.40 -5.76 -23.25
CA LYS A 84 12.88 -5.01 -24.41
C LYS A 84 12.05 -3.82 -23.96
N TYR A 85 11.13 -4.03 -23.00
CA TYR A 85 10.22 -3.00 -22.49
C TYR A 85 10.74 -2.25 -21.26
N LYS A 86 12.03 -2.40 -20.92
CA LYS A 86 12.72 -1.69 -19.84
C LYS A 86 11.97 -1.76 -18.50
N VAL A 87 11.48 -2.95 -18.14
CA VAL A 87 10.84 -3.22 -16.84
C VAL A 87 11.88 -3.15 -15.74
N ARG A 88 11.63 -2.36 -14.68
CA ARG A 88 12.56 -2.12 -13.57
C ARG A 88 11.95 -2.37 -12.19
N SER A 89 10.66 -2.60 -12.12
CA SER A 89 9.92 -2.84 -10.88
C SER A 89 8.71 -3.72 -11.14
N TYR A 90 8.19 -4.36 -10.11
CA TYR A 90 7.04 -5.26 -10.24
C TYR A 90 5.93 -4.89 -9.25
N PRO A 91 4.64 -4.99 -9.68
CA PRO A 91 4.22 -5.25 -11.06
C PRO A 91 4.48 -4.06 -11.98
N THR A 92 4.74 -4.33 -13.26
CA THR A 92 4.70 -3.32 -14.34
C THR A 92 3.64 -3.74 -15.36
N TYR A 93 2.78 -2.80 -15.70
CA TYR A 93 1.73 -2.96 -16.71
C TYR A 93 2.14 -2.26 -17.99
N ALA A 94 2.23 -3.03 -19.08
CA ALA A 94 2.62 -2.52 -20.38
C ALA A 94 1.49 -2.73 -21.38
N TYR A 95 1.25 -1.74 -22.23
CA TYR A 95 0.29 -1.81 -23.32
C TYR A 95 1.03 -1.67 -24.63
N ILE A 96 0.95 -2.70 -25.48
CA ILE A 96 1.76 -2.85 -26.66
C ILE A 96 0.87 -2.79 -27.90
N ASP A 97 1.29 -2.02 -28.89
CA ASP A 97 0.70 -2.05 -30.22
C ASP A 97 1.19 -3.31 -30.97
N PRO A 98 0.31 -4.24 -31.38
CA PRO A 98 0.73 -5.47 -32.04
C PRO A 98 1.29 -5.26 -33.44
N GLN A 99 1.07 -4.10 -34.07
CA GLN A 99 1.56 -3.82 -35.43
C GLN A 99 3.02 -3.35 -35.41
N THR A 100 3.38 -2.54 -34.41
CA THR A 100 4.74 -1.97 -34.28
C THR A 100 5.56 -2.68 -33.23
N GLU A 101 4.94 -3.46 -32.35
CA GLU A 101 5.50 -4.01 -31.11
C GLU A 101 6.07 -2.94 -30.18
N GLU A 102 5.64 -1.70 -30.33
CA GLU A 102 6.03 -0.61 -29.42
C GLU A 102 5.11 -0.55 -28.20
N MET A 103 5.70 -0.21 -27.07
CA MET A 103 4.93 0.07 -25.86
C MET A 103 4.33 1.49 -25.97
N VAL A 104 3.00 1.57 -26.03
CA VAL A 104 2.28 2.85 -26.16
C VAL A 104 1.89 3.46 -24.83
N HIS A 105 1.73 2.63 -23.79
CA HIS A 105 1.39 3.09 -22.45
C HIS A 105 1.99 2.16 -21.41
N ARG A 106 2.30 2.69 -20.23
CA ARG A 106 2.79 1.92 -19.09
C ARG A 106 2.26 2.48 -17.77
N SER A 107 2.13 1.59 -16.81
CA SER A 107 1.87 1.92 -15.42
C SER A 107 2.55 0.88 -14.54
N SER A 108 2.52 1.05 -13.22
CA SER A 108 3.15 0.11 -12.30
C SER A 108 2.47 0.10 -10.93
N SER A 109 2.92 -0.80 -10.08
CA SER A 109 2.54 -0.91 -8.67
C SER A 109 1.10 -1.32 -8.39
N ARG A 110 0.75 -1.39 -7.11
CA ARG A 110 -0.61 -1.72 -6.69
C ARG A 110 -1.57 -0.58 -7.01
N GLN A 111 -2.68 -0.91 -7.65
CA GLN A 111 -3.75 0.02 -8.01
C GLN A 111 -5.09 -0.49 -7.47
N SER A 112 -6.05 0.42 -7.26
CA SER A 112 -7.44 0.03 -7.05
C SER A 112 -8.05 -0.45 -8.39
N ALA A 113 -9.19 -1.13 -8.35
CA ALA A 113 -9.91 -1.54 -9.55
C ALA A 113 -10.25 -0.35 -10.45
N GLU A 114 -10.74 0.75 -9.86
CA GLU A 114 -11.05 1.99 -10.57
C GLU A 114 -9.82 2.61 -11.24
N GLN A 115 -8.70 2.73 -10.49
CA GLN A 115 -7.45 3.25 -11.06
C GLN A 115 -6.92 2.36 -12.18
N PHE A 116 -7.10 1.04 -12.06
CA PHE A 116 -6.64 0.10 -13.06
C PHE A 116 -7.45 0.18 -14.36
N ILE A 117 -8.78 0.39 -14.26
CA ILE A 117 -9.64 0.68 -15.43
C ILE A 117 -9.22 2.01 -16.05
N TYR A 118 -8.97 3.06 -15.26
CA TYR A 118 -8.51 4.34 -15.79
C TYR A 118 -7.17 4.21 -16.54
N THR A 119 -6.24 3.42 -16.03
CA THR A 119 -4.97 3.11 -16.72
C THR A 119 -5.22 2.47 -18.08
N ALA A 120 -6.15 1.51 -18.16
CA ALA A 120 -6.53 0.86 -19.43
C ALA A 120 -7.19 1.83 -20.41
N GLN A 121 -8.09 2.69 -19.92
CA GLN A 121 -8.71 3.77 -20.73
C GLN A 121 -7.65 4.73 -21.29
N SER A 122 -6.65 5.06 -20.47
CA SER A 122 -5.52 5.90 -20.90
C SER A 122 -4.71 5.26 -22.01
N ALA A 123 -4.50 3.94 -21.97
CA ALA A 123 -3.81 3.20 -23.04
C ALA A 123 -4.58 3.24 -24.38
N LEU A 124 -5.91 3.23 -24.33
CA LEU A 124 -6.78 3.31 -25.51
C LEU A 124 -6.89 4.72 -26.09
N THR A 125 -6.61 5.75 -25.30
CA THR A 125 -6.79 7.15 -25.66
C THR A 125 -5.44 7.77 -26.04
N PRO A 126 -5.14 8.05 -27.32
CA PRO A 126 -3.81 8.43 -27.77
C PRO A 126 -3.16 9.58 -26.99
N HIS A 127 -3.91 10.65 -26.68
CA HIS A 127 -3.41 11.82 -25.96
C HIS A 127 -3.26 11.61 -24.44
N LEU A 128 -3.66 10.46 -23.91
CA LEU A 128 -3.44 10.05 -22.51
C LEU A 128 -2.33 8.99 -22.36
N ARG A 129 -1.79 8.52 -23.48
CA ARG A 129 -0.70 7.53 -23.46
C ARG A 129 0.54 8.10 -22.83
N SER A 130 1.21 7.30 -22.00
CA SER A 130 2.38 7.74 -21.25
C SER A 130 3.49 8.30 -22.15
N PHE A 131 3.74 7.68 -23.31
CA PHE A 131 4.75 8.15 -24.24
C PHE A 131 4.39 9.49 -24.90
N TYR A 132 3.13 9.68 -25.26
CA TYR A 132 2.65 10.96 -25.76
C TYR A 132 2.81 12.07 -24.70
N LEU A 133 2.42 11.80 -23.47
CA LEU A 133 2.54 12.75 -22.37
C LEU A 133 4.01 13.11 -22.08
N ASP A 134 4.91 12.11 -22.07
CA ASP A 134 6.35 12.35 -21.90
C ASP A 134 6.92 13.21 -23.03
N GLU A 135 6.58 12.92 -24.29
CA GLU A 135 7.06 13.64 -25.45
C GLU A 135 6.58 15.09 -25.45
N GLU A 136 5.29 15.32 -25.24
CA GLU A 136 4.72 16.67 -25.20
C GLU A 136 5.28 17.51 -24.06
N TYR A 137 5.44 16.89 -22.88
CA TYR A 137 6.08 17.59 -21.74
C TYR A 137 7.53 17.97 -22.03
N GLN A 138 8.29 17.08 -22.68
CA GLN A 138 9.68 17.34 -23.10
C GLN A 138 9.79 18.42 -24.17
N LYS A 139 8.80 18.53 -25.09
CA LYS A 139 8.70 19.63 -26.07
C LYS A 139 8.39 21.00 -25.44
N GLY A 140 8.14 21.04 -24.14
CA GLY A 140 7.80 22.27 -23.43
C GLY A 140 6.31 22.60 -23.42
N ASN A 141 5.44 21.69 -23.85
CA ASN A 141 4.00 21.90 -23.75
C ASN A 141 3.59 21.90 -22.26
N ARG A 142 2.96 22.99 -21.83
CA ARG A 142 2.52 23.25 -20.44
C ARG A 142 1.01 23.53 -20.38
N ASP A 143 0.26 23.05 -21.37
CA ASP A 143 -1.21 23.12 -21.31
C ASP A 143 -1.73 22.50 -20.03
N ARG A 144 -2.76 23.12 -19.44
CA ARG A 144 -3.31 22.72 -18.14
C ARG A 144 -3.76 21.26 -18.13
N ASN A 145 -4.45 20.82 -19.19
CA ASN A 145 -4.95 19.43 -19.25
C ASN A 145 -3.80 18.43 -19.48
N LEU A 146 -2.79 18.83 -20.27
CA LEU A 146 -1.58 18.03 -20.42
C LEU A 146 -0.90 17.84 -19.08
N LEU A 147 -0.69 18.90 -18.30
CA LEU A 147 -0.05 18.80 -16.98
C LEU A 147 -0.84 17.91 -16.01
N ILE A 148 -2.18 18.04 -15.97
CA ILE A 148 -3.03 17.17 -15.13
C ILE A 148 -2.84 15.70 -15.51
N ASN A 149 -2.90 15.38 -16.80
CA ASN A 149 -2.74 14.01 -17.28
C ASN A 149 -1.31 13.47 -17.05
N TYR A 150 -0.30 14.32 -17.28
CA TYR A 150 1.10 13.99 -17.05
C TYR A 150 1.37 13.69 -15.57
N ILE A 151 0.88 14.53 -14.65
CA ILE A 151 1.00 14.33 -13.20
C ILE A 151 0.31 13.03 -12.80
N THR A 152 -0.91 12.78 -13.28
CA THR A 152 -1.65 11.55 -12.99
C THR A 152 -0.87 10.30 -13.45
N TYR A 153 -0.33 10.33 -14.65
CA TYR A 153 0.52 9.27 -15.16
C TYR A 153 1.79 9.08 -14.32
N LYS A 154 2.53 10.17 -14.06
CA LYS A 154 3.77 10.10 -13.28
C LYS A 154 3.54 9.64 -11.84
N ALA A 155 2.44 10.02 -11.23
CA ALA A 155 2.04 9.51 -9.90
C ALA A 155 1.77 8.00 -9.93
N SER A 156 1.16 7.49 -10.99
CA SER A 156 0.87 6.05 -11.14
C SER A 156 2.12 5.17 -11.27
N ILE A 157 3.27 5.75 -11.60
CA ILE A 157 4.57 5.05 -11.67
C ILE A 157 5.54 5.48 -10.57
N TYR A 158 5.05 6.19 -9.55
CA TYR A 158 5.83 6.72 -8.41
C TYR A 158 7.01 7.63 -8.80
N ALA A 159 6.92 8.32 -9.91
CA ALA A 159 7.89 9.31 -10.37
C ALA A 159 7.73 10.63 -9.57
N ARG A 160 8.00 10.57 -8.27
CA ARG A 160 7.67 11.63 -7.29
C ARG A 160 8.31 12.98 -7.63
N GLN A 161 9.53 12.98 -8.14
CA GLN A 161 10.24 14.22 -8.48
C GLN A 161 9.58 14.91 -9.67
N GLU A 162 9.23 14.16 -10.71
CA GLU A 162 8.54 14.66 -11.90
C GLU A 162 7.14 15.18 -11.54
N VAL A 163 6.43 14.49 -10.64
CA VAL A 163 5.13 14.95 -10.10
C VAL A 163 5.29 16.31 -9.43
N GLN A 164 6.27 16.49 -8.54
CA GLN A 164 6.47 17.74 -7.82
C GLN A 164 6.79 18.91 -8.76
N VAL A 165 7.65 18.68 -9.75
CA VAL A 165 8.00 19.71 -10.75
C VAL A 165 6.79 20.10 -11.58
N ALA A 166 6.10 19.12 -12.18
CA ALA A 166 4.94 19.40 -13.02
C ALA A 166 3.76 20.00 -12.22
N PHE A 167 3.59 19.61 -10.96
CA PHE A 167 2.55 20.17 -10.11
C PHE A 167 2.81 21.63 -9.77
N LYS A 168 4.07 22.01 -9.55
CA LYS A 168 4.45 23.39 -9.37
C LYS A 168 4.14 24.22 -10.63
N GLU A 169 4.49 23.70 -11.81
CA GLU A 169 4.17 24.36 -13.10
C GLU A 169 2.66 24.50 -13.32
N LEU A 170 1.88 23.48 -12.92
CA LEU A 170 0.41 23.53 -12.99
C LEU A 170 -0.15 24.67 -12.12
N LEU A 171 0.41 24.90 -10.94
CA LEU A 171 -0.05 25.96 -10.03
C LEU A 171 0.30 27.39 -10.52
N GLU A 172 1.10 27.55 -11.55
CA GLU A 172 1.33 28.86 -12.20
C GLU A 172 0.09 29.36 -12.97
N GLN A 173 -0.81 28.43 -13.36
CA GLN A 173 -2.04 28.70 -14.12
C GLN A 173 -3.31 28.16 -13.43
N SER A 174 -3.23 27.65 -12.23
CA SER A 174 -4.32 27.00 -11.49
C SER A 174 -4.18 27.25 -10.01
N SER A 175 -5.28 27.08 -9.27
CA SER A 175 -5.26 27.21 -7.82
C SER A 175 -5.44 25.85 -7.13
N LEU A 176 -4.65 25.61 -6.07
CA LEU A 176 -4.82 24.42 -5.22
C LEU A 176 -6.21 24.33 -4.57
N LYS A 177 -6.95 25.45 -4.53
CA LYS A 177 -8.33 25.55 -4.01
C LYS A 177 -9.40 25.18 -5.06
N GLU A 178 -9.02 24.92 -6.30
CA GLU A 178 -9.92 24.35 -7.30
C GLU A 178 -10.12 22.86 -7.02
N LYS A 179 -11.37 22.39 -7.03
CA LYS A 179 -11.71 21.01 -6.68
C LYS A 179 -10.89 19.99 -7.49
N GLN A 180 -10.78 20.15 -8.79
CA GLN A 180 -10.02 19.24 -9.66
C GLN A 180 -8.53 19.20 -9.28
N ILE A 181 -7.92 20.37 -8.99
CA ILE A 181 -6.52 20.46 -8.62
C ILE A 181 -6.28 19.90 -7.22
N TRP A 182 -7.21 20.10 -6.30
CA TRP A 182 -7.18 19.48 -4.99
C TRP A 182 -7.23 17.95 -5.06
N GLU A 183 -8.15 17.39 -5.83
CA GLU A 183 -8.26 15.94 -6.04
C GLU A 183 -6.96 15.36 -6.63
N LEU A 184 -6.38 16.07 -7.62
CA LEU A 184 -5.07 15.70 -8.18
C LEU A 184 -3.96 15.78 -7.13
N TYR A 185 -3.93 16.82 -6.31
CA TYR A 185 -2.97 16.96 -5.20
C TYR A 185 -3.10 15.80 -4.20
N VAL A 186 -4.32 15.51 -3.77
CA VAL A 186 -4.60 14.42 -2.81
C VAL A 186 -4.13 13.06 -3.33
N SER A 187 -4.33 12.79 -4.62
CA SER A 187 -3.97 11.51 -5.23
C SER A 187 -2.51 11.38 -5.66
N SER A 188 -1.81 12.50 -5.89
CA SER A 188 -0.49 12.48 -6.52
C SER A 188 0.66 12.82 -5.58
N ILE A 189 0.42 13.62 -4.54
CA ILE A 189 1.44 14.09 -3.60
C ILE A 189 1.08 13.66 -2.20
N SER A 190 2.03 13.08 -1.48
CA SER A 190 1.84 12.59 -0.12
C SER A 190 3.05 12.89 0.76
N GLY A 191 2.80 12.94 2.08
CA GLY A 191 3.79 13.28 3.07
C GLY A 191 4.00 14.79 3.22
N LEU A 192 4.80 15.18 4.18
CA LEU A 192 5.09 16.58 4.47
C LEU A 192 5.77 17.23 3.26
N ASN A 193 5.18 18.30 2.74
CA ASN A 193 5.59 18.97 1.51
C ASN A 193 5.29 20.49 1.58
N PRO A 194 5.78 21.33 0.66
CA PRO A 194 5.58 22.78 0.71
C PRO A 194 4.10 23.22 0.73
N TYR A 195 3.21 22.43 0.13
CA TYR A 195 1.78 22.77 0.10
C TYR A 195 1.10 22.52 1.45
N THR A 196 1.67 21.67 2.31
CA THR A 196 1.17 21.48 3.69
C THR A 196 1.21 22.79 4.48
N GLN A 197 2.28 23.58 4.35
CA GLN A 197 2.38 24.89 4.98
C GLN A 197 1.40 25.89 4.34
N LEU A 198 1.32 25.92 3.03
CA LEU A 198 0.39 26.80 2.30
C LEU A 198 -1.08 26.54 2.69
N ILE A 199 -1.47 25.30 2.86
CA ILE A 199 -2.81 24.91 3.33
C ILE A 199 -3.00 25.38 4.78
N SER A 200 -2.00 25.21 5.62
CA SER A 200 -2.03 25.64 7.02
C SER A 200 -2.20 27.16 7.15
N ASP A 201 -1.47 27.94 6.36
CA ASP A 201 -1.50 29.41 6.42
C ASP A 201 -2.86 29.98 6.00
N ASP A 202 -3.59 29.29 5.14
CA ASP A 202 -4.89 29.74 4.64
C ASP A 202 -6.00 28.68 4.89
N TYR A 203 -5.85 27.99 6.00
CA TYR A 203 -6.69 26.82 6.37
C TYR A 203 -8.19 27.08 6.31
N GLN A 204 -8.64 28.26 6.80
CA GLN A 204 -10.07 28.58 6.82
C GLN A 204 -10.67 28.71 5.41
N ASP A 205 -9.95 29.32 4.46
CA ASP A 205 -10.44 29.43 3.09
C ASP A 205 -10.40 28.07 2.36
N PHE A 206 -9.38 27.25 2.59
CA PHE A 206 -9.38 25.85 2.12
C PHE A 206 -10.58 25.07 2.64
N CYS A 207 -10.87 25.14 3.93
CA CYS A 207 -12.03 24.48 4.53
C CYS A 207 -13.37 24.97 3.95
N ASN A 208 -13.50 26.28 3.73
CA ASN A 208 -14.73 26.85 3.17
C ASN A 208 -14.99 26.39 1.72
N ARG A 209 -13.93 26.19 0.92
CA ARG A 209 -14.04 25.81 -0.50
C ARG A 209 -14.13 24.32 -0.73
N LEU A 210 -13.41 23.54 0.05
CA LEU A 210 -13.19 22.11 -0.19
C LEU A 210 -13.86 21.22 0.85
N GLY A 211 -14.27 21.79 1.96
CA GLY A 211 -14.82 21.07 3.11
C GLY A 211 -13.75 20.74 4.15
N LYS A 212 -14.04 21.03 5.42
CA LYS A 212 -13.13 20.83 6.55
C LYS A 212 -12.61 19.39 6.63
N ASN A 213 -13.50 18.40 6.50
CA ASN A 213 -13.11 16.99 6.62
C ASN A 213 -12.08 16.56 5.56
N GLU A 214 -12.20 17.05 4.33
CA GLU A 214 -11.26 16.74 3.25
C GLU A 214 -9.88 17.37 3.50
N VAL A 215 -9.87 18.62 3.98
CA VAL A 215 -8.63 19.34 4.31
C VAL A 215 -7.94 18.67 5.51
N ASP A 216 -8.68 18.39 6.59
CA ASP A 216 -8.13 17.73 7.77
C ASP A 216 -7.59 16.34 7.45
N LYS A 217 -8.32 15.55 6.68
CA LYS A 217 -7.88 14.21 6.23
C LYS A 217 -6.57 14.28 5.46
N LYS A 218 -6.43 15.26 4.57
CA LYS A 218 -5.19 15.46 3.80
C LYS A 218 -4.04 15.87 4.71
N LEU A 219 -4.21 16.88 5.56
CA LEU A 219 -3.20 17.32 6.51
C LEU A 219 -2.79 16.19 7.48
N LYS A 220 -3.77 15.44 8.00
CA LYS A 220 -3.52 14.28 8.85
C LYS A 220 -2.67 13.22 8.13
N ASN A 221 -2.97 12.93 6.87
CA ASN A 221 -2.19 11.95 6.10
C ASN A 221 -0.77 12.44 5.80
N ASP A 222 -0.62 13.70 5.44
CA ASP A 222 0.68 14.27 5.08
C ASP A 222 1.62 14.47 6.27
N THR A 223 1.07 14.58 7.48
CA THR A 223 1.82 14.83 8.73
C THR A 223 2.01 13.60 9.61
N GLN A 224 1.73 12.40 9.11
CA GLN A 224 1.94 11.15 9.88
C GLN A 224 3.41 10.93 10.26
N TYR A 225 4.32 11.46 9.46
CA TYR A 225 5.76 11.40 9.61
C TYR A 225 6.37 12.75 9.22
N GLY A 226 7.57 13.03 9.69
CA GLY A 226 8.31 14.23 9.29
C GLY A 226 8.85 15.02 10.49
N ASP A 227 9.23 16.27 10.23
CA ASP A 227 9.77 17.15 11.27
C ASP A 227 8.68 17.57 12.25
N LEU A 228 8.87 17.19 13.52
CA LEU A 228 7.91 17.46 14.59
C LEU A 228 7.68 18.95 14.81
N LYS A 229 8.75 19.77 14.77
CA LYS A 229 8.65 21.22 15.03
C LYS A 229 7.85 21.91 13.94
N LEU A 230 8.08 21.49 12.68
CA LEU A 230 7.33 22.01 11.56
C LEU A 230 5.84 21.64 11.70
N ILE A 231 5.54 20.39 12.03
CA ILE A 231 4.14 19.93 12.19
C ILE A 231 3.47 20.63 13.37
N GLU A 232 4.17 20.86 14.47
CA GLU A 232 3.68 21.63 15.62
C GLU A 232 3.33 23.08 15.28
N SER A 233 4.05 23.69 14.33
CA SER A 233 3.80 25.06 13.87
C SER A 233 2.61 25.22 12.92
N LEU A 234 2.11 24.14 12.32
CA LEU A 234 0.93 24.18 11.46
C LEU A 234 -0.33 24.59 12.23
N CYS A 235 -1.37 25.01 11.50
CA CYS A 235 -2.70 25.26 12.06
C CYS A 235 -3.24 24.06 12.85
N ASP A 236 -4.28 24.27 13.63
CA ASP A 236 -4.97 23.18 14.30
C ASP A 236 -5.93 22.46 13.34
N PHE A 237 -5.72 21.16 13.13
CA PHE A 237 -6.55 20.29 12.30
C PHE A 237 -6.79 18.96 13.03
N GLU A 238 -7.84 18.26 12.63
CA GLU A 238 -8.19 16.96 13.24
C GLU A 238 -7.06 15.93 13.04
N GLY A 239 -6.57 15.37 14.14
CA GLY A 239 -5.50 14.38 14.16
C GLY A 239 -4.09 14.94 14.32
N LYS A 240 -3.88 16.26 14.33
CA LYS A 240 -2.55 16.87 14.54
C LYS A 240 -1.91 16.41 15.86
N ALA A 241 -2.64 16.53 16.97
CA ALA A 241 -2.14 16.14 18.30
C ALA A 241 -1.72 14.66 18.34
N PHE A 242 -2.54 13.79 17.74
CA PHE A 242 -2.21 12.36 17.61
C PHE A 242 -0.94 12.14 16.79
N ASN A 243 -0.81 12.77 15.62
CA ASN A 243 0.38 12.64 14.77
C ASN A 243 1.64 13.10 15.50
N CYS A 244 1.58 14.26 16.18
CA CYS A 244 2.69 14.75 17.00
C CYS A 244 3.08 13.75 18.12
N ALA A 245 2.09 13.15 18.79
CA ALA A 245 2.32 12.14 19.80
C ALA A 245 3.02 10.89 19.23
N MET A 246 2.57 10.41 18.06
CA MET A 246 3.15 9.23 17.38
C MET A 246 4.55 9.50 16.83
N ILE A 247 4.85 10.71 16.37
CA ILE A 247 6.21 11.09 15.96
C ILE A 247 7.14 11.09 17.18
N ARG A 248 6.69 11.59 18.34
CA ARG A 248 7.47 11.50 19.59
C ARG A 248 7.72 10.06 19.99
N VAL A 249 6.72 9.17 19.86
CA VAL A 249 6.89 7.72 20.09
C VAL A 249 7.97 7.16 19.15
N THR A 250 7.91 7.49 17.87
CA THR A 250 8.88 7.03 16.85
C THR A 250 10.30 7.54 17.17
N ASN A 251 10.44 8.80 17.60
CA ASN A 251 11.74 9.36 17.98
C ASN A 251 12.31 8.64 19.21
N LEU A 252 11.49 8.36 20.22
CA LEU A 252 11.90 7.59 21.40
C LEU A 252 12.30 6.15 21.06
N LEU A 253 11.60 5.52 20.09
CA LEU A 253 11.97 4.20 19.56
C LEU A 253 13.34 4.20 18.88
N ASN A 254 13.60 5.23 18.06
CA ASN A 254 14.90 5.39 17.39
C ASN A 254 16.04 5.66 18.37
N GLU A 255 15.73 6.23 19.53
CA GLU A 255 16.67 6.46 20.64
C GLU A 255 16.74 5.27 21.62
N GLU A 256 16.04 4.16 21.33
CA GLU A 256 15.95 2.95 22.16
C GLU A 256 15.45 3.19 23.60
N LYS A 257 14.67 4.27 23.81
CA LYS A 257 14.09 4.63 25.12
C LYS A 257 12.76 3.92 25.36
N TYR A 258 12.81 2.59 25.39
CA TYR A 258 11.62 1.72 25.35
C TYR A 258 10.66 1.91 26.54
N ASP A 259 11.18 2.19 27.73
CA ASP A 259 10.40 2.53 28.92
C ASP A 259 9.51 3.77 28.68
N LYS A 260 10.07 4.82 28.09
CA LYS A 260 9.33 6.04 27.75
C LYS A 260 8.35 5.83 26.60
N VAL A 261 8.71 4.96 25.66
CA VAL A 261 7.80 4.55 24.57
C VAL A 261 6.56 3.88 25.17
N ALA A 262 6.75 2.91 26.07
CA ALA A 262 5.65 2.19 26.71
C ALA A 262 4.73 3.15 27.47
N LEU A 263 5.30 4.02 28.34
CA LEU A 263 4.51 5.02 29.07
C LEU A 263 3.68 5.91 28.13
N LYS A 264 4.25 6.32 26.99
CA LYS A 264 3.54 7.18 26.03
C LYS A 264 2.42 6.44 25.32
N ILE A 265 2.64 5.21 24.91
CA ILE A 265 1.61 4.38 24.25
C ILE A 265 0.50 4.04 25.26
N ASP A 266 0.83 3.63 26.47
CA ASP A 266 -0.15 3.33 27.52
C ASP A 266 -1.03 4.55 27.82
N SER A 267 -0.43 5.76 27.86
CA SER A 267 -1.17 7.01 27.98
C SER A 267 -2.14 7.25 26.83
N LEU A 268 -1.76 6.94 25.58
CA LEU A 268 -2.64 7.08 24.40
C LEU A 268 -3.76 6.04 24.41
N ILE A 269 -3.51 4.83 24.87
CA ILE A 269 -4.53 3.79 25.02
C ILE A 269 -5.59 4.21 26.07
N ALA A 270 -5.14 4.83 27.15
CA ALA A 270 -6.01 5.25 28.26
C ALA A 270 -6.79 6.55 28.01
N ASP A 271 -6.35 7.38 27.04
CA ASP A 271 -6.96 8.66 26.73
C ASP A 271 -8.24 8.48 25.87
N PRO A 272 -9.42 8.82 26.39
CA PRO A 272 -10.68 8.71 25.65
C PRO A 272 -10.77 9.62 24.41
N ASN A 273 -9.91 10.65 24.34
CA ASN A 273 -9.85 11.56 23.19
C ASN A 273 -8.95 11.01 22.06
N THR A 274 -8.16 9.99 22.33
CA THR A 274 -7.34 9.34 21.31
C THR A 274 -8.24 8.57 20.35
N ASN A 275 -8.07 8.78 19.04
CA ASN A 275 -8.72 7.94 18.04
C ASN A 275 -8.11 6.53 18.12
N GLN A 276 -8.84 5.60 18.71
CA GLN A 276 -8.36 4.25 18.98
C GLN A 276 -8.08 3.47 17.68
N GLN A 277 -8.83 3.74 16.60
CA GLN A 277 -8.58 3.08 15.33
C GLN A 277 -7.25 3.54 14.70
N ASP A 278 -6.94 4.83 14.76
CA ASP A 278 -5.65 5.35 14.30
C ASP A 278 -4.49 4.79 15.13
N LEU A 279 -4.69 4.68 16.45
CA LEU A 279 -3.69 4.08 17.35
C LEU A 279 -3.44 2.61 17.01
N ILE A 280 -4.49 1.82 16.79
CA ILE A 280 -4.40 0.42 16.39
C ILE A 280 -3.58 0.28 15.09
N GLU A 281 -3.85 1.08 14.07
CA GLU A 281 -3.10 1.03 12.81
C GLU A 281 -1.61 1.34 13.00
N ARG A 282 -1.28 2.25 13.91
CA ARG A 282 0.13 2.55 14.22
C ARG A 282 0.78 1.44 15.04
N LEU A 283 0.07 0.88 16.02
CA LEU A 283 0.57 -0.22 16.86
C LEU A 283 0.81 -1.50 16.08
N LYS A 284 0.08 -1.77 15.01
CA LYS A 284 0.33 -2.89 14.09
C LYS A 284 1.78 -2.95 13.60
N PHE A 285 2.43 -1.79 13.45
CA PHE A 285 3.83 -1.70 13.02
C PHE A 285 4.80 -1.61 14.19
N ILE A 286 4.48 -0.84 15.21
CA ILE A 286 5.36 -0.59 16.36
C ILE A 286 5.57 -1.86 17.17
N ALA A 287 4.53 -2.65 17.38
CA ALA A 287 4.58 -3.85 18.19
C ALA A 287 5.21 -5.07 17.49
N ARG A 288 5.53 -4.98 16.21
CA ARG A 288 6.21 -6.06 15.45
C ARG A 288 7.70 -6.10 15.81
N VAL A 289 8.05 -6.97 16.73
CA VAL A 289 9.43 -7.08 17.25
C VAL A 289 10.07 -8.45 17.03
N SER A 290 9.38 -9.40 16.40
CA SER A 290 9.91 -10.75 16.16
C SER A 290 11.29 -10.73 15.48
N TYR A 291 11.52 -9.80 14.54
CA TYR A 291 12.80 -9.61 13.85
C TYR A 291 13.87 -8.93 14.69
N ARG A 292 13.53 -8.36 15.87
CA ARG A 292 14.45 -7.68 16.81
C ARG A 292 14.51 -8.36 18.16
N ALA A 293 13.91 -9.54 18.30
CA ALA A 293 13.74 -10.21 19.59
C ALA A 293 15.04 -10.43 20.38
N ASP A 294 16.17 -10.61 19.67
CA ASP A 294 17.47 -10.83 20.30
C ASP A 294 18.20 -9.53 20.70
N SER A 295 17.78 -8.38 20.17
CA SER A 295 18.44 -7.09 20.39
C SER A 295 17.62 -6.11 21.23
N CYS A 296 16.33 -6.36 21.47
CA CYS A 296 15.51 -5.49 22.30
C CYS A 296 15.46 -5.97 23.76
N PRO A 297 15.32 -5.05 24.74
CA PRO A 297 15.13 -5.42 26.15
C PRO A 297 13.87 -6.28 26.33
N ILE A 298 13.96 -7.22 27.28
CA ILE A 298 12.87 -8.15 27.56
C ILE A 298 11.58 -7.43 27.96
N ASP A 299 11.66 -6.37 28.75
CA ASP A 299 10.51 -5.60 29.19
C ASP A 299 9.77 -4.95 27.99
N TRP A 300 10.51 -4.44 27.02
CA TRP A 300 9.93 -3.94 25.77
C TRP A 300 9.30 -5.05 24.93
N PHE A 301 9.97 -6.20 24.86
CA PHE A 301 9.44 -7.36 24.16
C PHE A 301 8.08 -7.82 24.75
N LEU A 302 7.97 -7.87 26.08
CA LEU A 302 6.74 -8.19 26.77
C LEU A 302 5.64 -7.15 26.52
N LYS A 303 5.98 -5.86 26.53
CA LYS A 303 5.05 -4.79 26.18
C LYS A 303 4.54 -4.90 24.74
N CYS A 304 5.38 -5.28 23.80
CA CYS A 304 4.94 -5.51 22.41
C CYS A 304 3.92 -6.65 22.29
N ILE A 305 4.03 -7.70 23.12
CA ILE A 305 3.01 -8.75 23.18
C ILE A 305 1.68 -8.18 23.67
N GLU A 306 1.68 -7.36 24.72
CA GLU A 306 0.46 -6.69 25.22
C GLU A 306 -0.18 -5.81 24.12
N TYR A 307 0.62 -5.05 23.37
CA TYR A 307 0.14 -4.21 22.28
C TYR A 307 -0.39 -5.03 21.09
N LEU A 308 0.25 -6.15 20.74
CA LEU A 308 -0.27 -7.06 19.73
C LEU A 308 -1.61 -7.68 20.14
N GLN A 309 -1.76 -8.04 21.43
CA GLN A 309 -3.06 -8.49 21.96
C GLN A 309 -4.11 -7.38 21.86
N TYR A 310 -3.77 -6.17 22.28
CA TYR A 310 -4.66 -5.03 22.19
C TYR A 310 -5.13 -4.77 20.75
N VAL A 311 -4.21 -4.77 19.79
CA VAL A 311 -4.50 -4.64 18.36
C VAL A 311 -5.43 -5.76 17.89
N ALA A 312 -5.08 -7.00 18.16
CA ALA A 312 -5.85 -8.15 17.72
C ALA A 312 -7.28 -8.14 18.24
N TYR A 313 -7.47 -7.71 19.49
CA TYR A 313 -8.78 -7.66 20.13
C TYR A 313 -9.65 -6.49 19.64
N ASN A 314 -9.06 -5.33 19.36
CA ASN A 314 -9.78 -4.08 19.07
C ASN A 314 -9.83 -3.69 17.60
N GLN A 315 -9.08 -4.36 16.71
CA GLN A 315 -9.11 -4.07 15.28
C GLN A 315 -10.48 -4.39 14.65
N LYS A 316 -10.88 -3.63 13.62
CA LYS A 316 -12.14 -3.84 12.91
C LYS A 316 -12.20 -5.19 12.20
N ASN A 317 -11.13 -5.57 11.54
CA ASN A 317 -11.00 -6.88 10.89
C ASN A 317 -10.29 -7.84 11.85
N ARG A 318 -11.06 -8.57 12.64
CA ARG A 318 -10.54 -9.55 13.61
C ARG A 318 -9.86 -10.75 12.96
N ASP A 319 -10.05 -10.95 11.66
CA ASP A 319 -9.44 -12.06 10.89
C ASP A 319 -8.20 -11.63 10.11
N ASP A 320 -7.56 -10.50 10.48
CA ASP A 320 -6.32 -10.05 9.86
C ASP A 320 -5.20 -11.06 10.10
N ALA A 321 -4.97 -11.93 9.11
CA ALA A 321 -3.99 -13.01 9.18
C ALA A 321 -2.57 -12.52 9.49
N ALA A 322 -2.20 -11.31 9.07
CA ALA A 322 -0.86 -10.77 9.30
C ALA A 322 -0.62 -10.47 10.79
N ILE A 323 -1.62 -9.97 11.50
CA ILE A 323 -1.53 -9.72 12.95
C ILE A 323 -1.50 -11.03 13.72
N HIS A 324 -2.29 -12.03 13.30
CA HIS A 324 -2.28 -13.36 13.90
C HIS A 324 -0.91 -14.04 13.77
N GLN A 325 -0.33 -14.01 12.57
CA GLN A 325 0.98 -14.59 12.30
C GLN A 325 2.08 -13.90 13.12
N GLU A 326 2.06 -12.58 13.19
CA GLU A 326 3.01 -11.82 13.98
C GLU A 326 2.89 -12.14 15.48
N TYR A 327 1.66 -12.19 15.99
CA TYR A 327 1.43 -12.55 17.39
C TYR A 327 1.91 -13.98 17.68
N ALA A 328 1.59 -14.95 16.84
CA ALA A 328 2.02 -16.32 16.99
C ALA A 328 3.55 -16.44 16.97
N ALA A 329 4.22 -15.81 16.02
CA ALA A 329 5.68 -15.78 15.94
C ALA A 329 6.32 -15.15 17.18
N THR A 330 5.72 -14.08 17.68
CA THR A 330 6.21 -13.40 18.90
C THR A 330 6.03 -14.29 20.14
N LEU A 331 4.92 -15.06 20.23
CA LEU A 331 4.73 -16.03 21.33
C LEU A 331 5.71 -17.21 21.27
N GLU A 332 6.03 -17.72 20.07
CA GLU A 332 7.05 -18.78 19.92
C GLU A 332 8.42 -18.30 20.45
N ILE A 333 8.79 -17.05 20.17
CA ILE A 333 10.02 -16.45 20.69
C ILE A 333 9.94 -16.30 22.22
N LEU A 334 8.81 -15.86 22.77
CA LEU A 334 8.60 -15.78 24.21
C LEU A 334 8.81 -17.13 24.89
N ILE A 335 8.21 -18.19 24.34
CA ILE A 335 8.37 -19.56 24.87
C ILE A 335 9.84 -19.96 24.86
N SER A 336 10.58 -19.65 23.79
CA SER A 336 12.02 -19.92 23.73
C SER A 336 12.81 -19.15 24.79
N LYS A 337 12.51 -17.86 25.00
CA LYS A 337 13.16 -17.04 26.05
C LYS A 337 12.86 -17.56 27.47
N MET A 338 11.60 -17.95 27.73
CA MET A 338 11.22 -18.55 29.00
C MET A 338 11.95 -19.88 29.25
N ALA A 339 12.09 -20.72 28.23
CA ALA A 339 12.80 -22.00 28.33
C ALA A 339 14.31 -21.81 28.64
N LYS A 340 14.89 -20.68 28.22
CA LYS A 340 16.26 -20.28 28.54
C LYS A 340 16.38 -19.61 29.90
N GLY A 341 15.28 -19.31 30.57
CA GLY A 341 15.28 -18.58 31.86
C GLY A 341 15.47 -17.07 31.71
N GLU A 342 15.33 -16.51 30.53
CA GLU A 342 15.51 -15.08 30.25
C GLU A 342 14.34 -14.23 30.76
N CYS A 343 13.13 -14.81 30.87
CA CYS A 343 11.95 -14.15 31.44
C CYS A 343 10.95 -15.15 32.02
N SER A 344 9.98 -14.63 32.78
CA SER A 344 8.81 -15.37 33.28
C SER A 344 7.60 -15.10 32.34
N ALA A 345 6.57 -15.95 32.42
CA ALA A 345 5.31 -15.70 31.71
C ALA A 345 4.67 -14.40 32.21
N PRO A 346 4.32 -13.46 31.33
CA PRO A 346 3.63 -12.25 31.73
C PRO A 346 2.23 -12.60 32.29
N ASN A 347 1.83 -11.93 33.38
CA ASN A 347 0.50 -12.10 33.98
C ASN A 347 -0.65 -11.64 33.06
N THR A 348 -0.34 -10.86 32.02
CA THR A 348 -1.26 -10.23 31.08
C THR A 348 -1.57 -11.08 29.85
N ILE A 349 -0.80 -12.17 29.59
CA ILE A 349 -1.17 -13.16 28.58
C ILE A 349 -2.27 -14.05 29.17
N VAL A 350 -3.42 -13.45 29.41
CA VAL A 350 -4.55 -14.09 30.07
C VAL A 350 -5.46 -14.71 29.03
N ASN A 351 -5.83 -15.95 29.26
CA ASN A 351 -7.06 -16.74 29.07
C ASN A 351 -8.20 -16.18 28.17
N GLN A 352 -7.99 -15.15 27.35
CA GLN A 352 -8.99 -14.71 26.39
C GLN A 352 -8.65 -15.24 25.01
N PRO A 353 -9.58 -15.97 24.37
CA PRO A 353 -9.39 -16.36 22.99
C PRO A 353 -9.24 -15.10 22.15
N LEU A 354 -8.05 -14.90 21.56
CA LEU A 354 -7.80 -13.77 20.67
C LEU A 354 -8.74 -13.77 19.47
N PHE A 355 -9.25 -14.95 19.11
CA PHE A 355 -10.03 -15.15 17.90
C PHE A 355 -10.99 -16.31 18.09
N GLY A 356 -12.17 -16.11 18.58
CA GLY A 356 -13.24 -17.11 18.60
C GLY A 356 -12.74 -18.57 18.66
N LYS A 357 -13.21 -19.50 17.91
CA LYS A 357 -12.76 -20.91 17.91
C LYS A 357 -11.53 -21.18 17.01
N SER A 358 -10.63 -20.22 16.80
CA SER A 358 -9.47 -20.40 15.94
C SER A 358 -8.34 -21.16 16.66
N THR A 359 -7.53 -21.85 15.88
CA THR A 359 -6.38 -22.68 16.31
C THR A 359 -5.25 -21.93 17.03
N TYR A 360 -5.42 -20.63 17.30
CA TYR A 360 -4.45 -19.75 17.94
C TYR A 360 -4.77 -19.43 19.40
N ASP A 361 -5.67 -20.19 20.02
CA ASP A 361 -5.98 -20.13 21.45
C ASP A 361 -4.82 -20.72 22.26
N MET A 362 -3.74 -19.95 22.47
CA MET A 362 -2.70 -20.33 23.40
C MET A 362 -3.15 -20.06 24.84
N ARG A 363 -3.32 -21.11 25.63
CA ARG A 363 -3.58 -21.01 27.07
C ARG A 363 -2.26 -20.77 27.83
N PRO A 364 -2.29 -20.18 29.03
CA PRO A 364 -1.11 -20.06 29.89
C PRO A 364 -0.35 -21.37 30.09
N ASP A 365 -1.02 -22.50 30.05
CA ASP A 365 -0.40 -23.82 30.16
C ASP A 365 0.40 -24.24 28.92
N ASP A 366 0.08 -23.70 27.74
CA ASP A 366 0.84 -23.92 26.50
C ASP A 366 2.16 -23.17 26.51
N LEU A 367 2.23 -22.06 27.21
CA LEU A 367 3.47 -21.28 27.44
C LEU A 367 4.43 -22.01 28.40
N LYS A 368 3.93 -22.94 29.23
CA LYS A 368 4.73 -23.72 30.17
C LYS A 368 5.29 -25.02 29.57
N ARG A 369 4.87 -25.39 28.36
CA ARG A 369 5.35 -26.62 27.70
C ARG A 369 6.77 -26.39 27.18
N LYS A 370 7.70 -27.25 27.60
CA LYS A 370 9.06 -27.29 27.02
C LYS A 370 8.94 -27.63 25.52
N PRO A 371 9.76 -27.02 24.64
CA PRO A 371 9.80 -27.37 23.22
C PRO A 371 10.05 -28.88 23.08
N THR A 372 9.13 -29.61 22.51
CA THR A 372 9.37 -31.00 22.11
C THR A 372 10.43 -31.00 21.04
N ALA A 373 11.57 -31.64 21.31
CA ALA A 373 12.65 -31.80 20.34
C ALA A 373 12.07 -32.37 19.03
N LYS A 374 12.25 -31.65 17.93
CA LYS A 374 11.88 -32.13 16.59
C LYS A 374 12.61 -33.47 16.35
N THR A 375 11.88 -34.56 16.39
CA THR A 375 12.35 -35.87 15.97
C THR A 375 12.75 -35.74 14.48
N LYS A 376 14.07 -35.82 14.24
CA LYS A 376 14.59 -35.93 12.87
C LYS A 376 14.05 -37.23 12.29
N SER A 377 13.04 -37.15 11.44
CA SER A 377 12.64 -38.25 10.58
C SER A 377 13.79 -38.56 9.64
N LYS A 378 14.51 -39.64 9.91
CA LYS A 378 15.40 -40.28 8.95
C LYS A 378 14.51 -40.80 7.82
N ARG A 379 14.60 -40.19 6.63
CA ARG A 379 14.17 -40.86 5.40
C ARG A 379 15.28 -41.87 5.02
N GLN A 380 14.93 -43.13 5.03
CA GLN A 380 15.60 -44.15 4.25
C GLN A 380 15.16 -44.03 2.80
#